data_9ec769b6716d6b8d3910aff5ee782519
#
_entry.id   9ec769b6716d6b8d3910aff5ee782519
#
_cell.length_a   1.000
_cell.length_b   1.000
_cell.length_c   1.000
_cell.angle_alpha   90.00
_cell.angle_beta   90.00
_cell.angle_gamma   90.00
#
_symmetry.space_group_name_H-M   'P 1'
#
loop_
_entity.id
_entity.type
_entity.pdbx_description
1 polymer ?
#
loop_
_entity_poly.entity_id
_entity_poly.type
_entity_poly.pdbx_seq_one_letter_code
_entity_poly.pdbx_strand_id
1 'polypeptide(L)'
;TQTTLSVDDTEDIIQILKDRFPNIKEPLKEDICYATTNRQMAVKNIAKKCDLFFVIGSRNSSNSVRLVEVAKKSGCSNSLLIHSQSEIPFNLIRNANTIGVSSGASAPEILVDNFINELKNKFTVSIDEVEIIKENVVFKAPKKLN
;
A
#
# COMPACT_ATOMS: atom_id res chain seq x y z
N THR A 1 -3.72 -1.25 17.75
CA THR A 1 -4.05 -1.74 16.40
C THR A 1 -2.83 -2.28 15.70
N GLN A 2 -3.05 -3.17 14.74
CA GLN A 2 -1.96 -3.78 13.98
C GLN A 2 -1.95 -3.23 12.55
N THR A 3 -0.76 -3.21 11.93
CA THR A 3 -0.55 -2.84 10.52
C THR A 3 -1.24 -3.79 9.52
N THR A 4 -1.90 -4.83 10.00
CA THR A 4 -2.66 -5.82 9.21
C THR A 4 -4.07 -5.37 8.86
N LEU A 5 -4.62 -4.36 9.55
CA LEU A 5 -5.93 -3.78 9.27
C LEU A 5 -5.83 -2.60 8.31
N SER A 6 -6.91 -2.33 7.57
CA SER A 6 -7.02 -1.05 6.88
C SER A 6 -7.31 0.07 7.91
N VAL A 7 -6.98 1.29 7.55
CA VAL A 7 -7.32 2.46 8.38
C VAL A 7 -8.84 2.51 8.60
N ASP A 8 -9.61 2.31 7.52
CA ASP A 8 -11.07 2.36 7.56
C ASP A 8 -11.67 1.26 8.46
N ASP A 9 -11.18 0.00 8.33
CA ASP A 9 -11.66 -1.10 9.19
C ASP A 9 -11.37 -0.80 10.68
N THR A 10 -10.27 -0.09 10.97
CA THR A 10 -9.90 0.31 12.32
C THR A 10 -10.82 1.41 12.85
N GLU A 11 -11.13 2.41 12.02
CA GLU A 11 -12.08 3.49 12.36
C GLU A 11 -13.47 2.93 12.66
N ASP A 12 -13.97 2.00 11.84
CA ASP A 12 -15.26 1.34 12.06
C ASP A 12 -15.31 0.60 13.40
N ILE A 13 -14.24 -0.14 13.74
CA ILE A 13 -14.14 -0.85 15.02
C ILE A 13 -14.12 0.14 16.20
N ILE A 14 -13.35 1.22 16.08
CA ILE A 14 -13.27 2.26 17.11
C ILE A 14 -14.64 2.92 17.33
N GLN A 15 -15.36 3.21 16.25
CA GLN A 15 -16.70 3.82 16.34
C GLN A 15 -17.68 2.91 17.07
N ILE A 16 -17.72 1.61 16.72
CA ILE A 16 -18.57 0.62 17.40
C ILE A 16 -18.23 0.53 18.90
N LEU A 17 -16.93 0.58 19.23
CA LEU A 17 -16.49 0.53 20.63
C LEU A 17 -16.90 1.79 21.41
N LYS A 18 -16.81 2.96 20.80
CA LYS A 18 -17.24 4.23 21.41
C LYS A 18 -18.75 4.25 21.65
N ASP A 19 -19.53 3.78 20.68
CA ASP A 19 -20.99 3.74 20.80
C ASP A 19 -21.42 2.78 21.94
N ARG A 20 -20.72 1.67 22.09
CA ARG A 20 -21.01 0.68 23.15
C ARG A 20 -20.44 1.06 24.52
N PHE A 21 -19.31 1.74 24.54
CA PHE A 21 -18.56 2.11 25.75
C PHE A 21 -18.20 3.59 25.73
N PRO A 22 -19.14 4.51 26.06
CA PRO A 22 -18.91 5.97 25.93
C PRO A 22 -17.71 6.50 26.73
N ASN A 23 -17.27 5.80 27.76
CA ASN A 23 -16.14 6.18 28.60
C ASN A 23 -14.81 5.50 28.20
N ILE A 24 -14.75 4.83 27.03
CA ILE A 24 -13.52 4.21 26.55
C ILE A 24 -12.45 5.27 26.31
N LYS A 25 -11.25 5.00 26.79
CA LYS A 25 -10.11 5.89 26.58
C LYS A 25 -9.34 5.47 25.34
N GLU A 26 -9.03 6.43 24.52
CA GLU A 26 -8.18 6.25 23.33
C GLU A 26 -6.71 6.56 23.65
N PRO A 27 -5.76 5.96 22.90
CA PRO A 27 -4.37 6.38 22.97
C PRO A 27 -4.24 7.84 22.50
N LEU A 28 -3.25 8.55 23.07
CA LEU A 28 -2.99 9.97 22.73
C LEU A 28 -2.49 10.18 21.29
N LYS A 29 -2.07 9.11 20.62
CA LYS A 29 -1.60 9.12 19.24
C LYS A 29 -2.15 7.88 18.53
N GLU A 30 -2.37 8.01 17.23
CA GLU A 30 -2.71 6.88 16.38
C GLU A 30 -1.68 5.77 16.49
N ASP A 31 -2.13 4.54 16.74
CA ASP A 31 -1.27 3.37 16.91
C ASP A 31 -0.79 2.77 15.58
N ILE A 32 -1.45 3.13 14.47
CA ILE A 32 -1.05 2.65 13.14
C ILE A 32 0.21 3.39 12.71
N CYS A 33 1.22 2.63 12.29
CA CYS A 33 2.46 3.20 11.78
C CYS A 33 2.17 4.16 10.61
N TYR A 34 2.71 5.39 10.67
CA TYR A 34 2.54 6.41 9.63
C TYR A 34 2.86 5.88 8.22
N ALA A 35 3.88 5.04 8.07
CA ALA A 35 4.23 4.44 6.79
C ALA A 35 3.11 3.54 6.23
N THR A 36 2.34 2.88 7.09
CA THR A 36 1.16 2.09 6.70
C THR A 36 0.03 3.00 6.27
N THR A 37 -0.27 4.03 7.05
CA THR A 37 -1.32 5.00 6.74
C THR A 37 -1.03 5.73 5.43
N ASN A 38 0.20 6.24 5.26
CA ASN A 38 0.61 6.96 4.05
C ASN A 38 0.51 6.08 2.80
N ARG A 39 0.95 4.81 2.87
CA ARG A 39 0.81 3.88 1.74
C ARG A 39 -0.64 3.58 1.40
N GLN A 40 -1.49 3.36 2.38
CA GLN A 40 -2.92 3.14 2.11
C GLN A 40 -3.57 4.37 1.48
N MET A 41 -3.23 5.57 1.94
CA MET A 41 -3.70 6.83 1.34
C MET A 41 -3.22 6.97 -0.11
N ALA A 42 -1.95 6.67 -0.39
CA ALA A 42 -1.41 6.69 -1.73
C ALA A 42 -2.15 5.72 -2.65
N VAL A 43 -2.34 4.48 -2.20
CA VAL A 43 -3.09 3.46 -2.96
C VAL A 43 -4.52 3.90 -3.23
N LYS A 44 -5.24 4.45 -2.23
CA LYS A 44 -6.60 4.97 -2.40
C LYS A 44 -6.70 6.06 -3.48
N ASN A 45 -5.71 6.95 -3.52
CA ASN A 45 -5.71 8.06 -4.48
C ASN A 45 -5.38 7.63 -5.90
N ILE A 46 -4.49 6.65 -6.05
CA ILE A 46 -4.03 6.18 -7.36
C ILE A 46 -5.02 5.16 -7.94
N ALA A 47 -5.47 4.17 -7.14
CA ALA A 47 -6.23 3.02 -7.62
C ALA A 47 -7.49 3.38 -8.40
N LYS A 48 -8.22 4.41 -7.97
CA LYS A 48 -9.44 4.88 -8.64
C LYS A 48 -9.23 5.43 -10.07
N LYS A 49 -7.98 5.67 -10.46
CA LYS A 49 -7.60 6.19 -11.77
C LYS A 49 -6.97 5.12 -12.67
N CYS A 50 -6.86 3.89 -12.19
CA CYS A 50 -6.13 2.82 -12.85
C CYS A 50 -7.06 1.71 -13.36
N ASP A 51 -6.71 1.14 -14.51
CA ASP A 51 -7.35 -0.05 -15.07
C ASP A 51 -6.85 -1.32 -14.39
N LEU A 52 -5.55 -1.31 -14.01
CA LEU A 52 -4.86 -2.35 -13.25
C LEU A 52 -4.09 -1.73 -12.10
N PHE A 53 -3.98 -2.46 -11.00
CA PHE A 53 -3.15 -2.04 -9.88
C PHE A 53 -2.28 -3.20 -9.37
N PHE A 54 -0.99 -2.97 -9.26
CA PHE A 54 -0.04 -3.96 -8.76
C PHE A 54 0.54 -3.55 -7.42
N VAL A 55 0.53 -4.47 -6.48
CA VAL A 55 1.27 -4.35 -5.23
C VAL A 55 2.45 -5.30 -5.29
N ILE A 56 3.66 -4.76 -5.23
CA ILE A 56 4.88 -5.55 -5.20
C ILE A 56 5.16 -5.96 -3.75
N GLY A 57 5.23 -7.27 -3.51
CA GLY A 57 5.46 -7.76 -2.15
C GLY A 57 5.25 -9.25 -1.96
N SER A 58 5.37 -9.71 -0.72
CA SER A 58 5.20 -11.11 -0.37
C SER A 58 3.75 -11.45 -0.03
N ARG A 59 3.29 -12.63 -0.42
CA ARG A 59 1.98 -13.19 -0.04
C ARG A 59 1.87 -13.43 1.47
N ASN A 60 3.00 -13.59 2.14
CA ASN A 60 3.06 -13.74 3.60
C ASN A 60 3.05 -12.39 4.34
N SER A 61 3.11 -11.28 3.63
CA SER A 61 3.03 -9.95 4.20
C SER A 61 1.57 -9.48 4.26
N SER A 62 0.99 -9.45 5.46
CA SER A 62 -0.37 -8.96 5.69
C SER A 62 -0.55 -7.53 5.17
N ASN A 63 0.48 -6.68 5.30
CA ASN A 63 0.44 -5.33 4.76
C ASN A 63 0.33 -5.32 3.22
N SER A 64 1.08 -6.18 2.51
CA SER A 64 1.01 -6.26 1.04
C SER A 64 -0.36 -6.75 0.57
N VAL A 65 -0.91 -7.78 1.22
CA VAL A 65 -2.26 -8.29 0.94
C VAL A 65 -3.30 -7.20 1.20
N ARG A 66 -3.17 -6.48 2.31
CA ARG A 66 -4.09 -5.38 2.67
C ARG A 66 -4.08 -4.25 1.63
N LEU A 67 -2.92 -3.89 1.08
CA LEU A 67 -2.84 -2.86 0.04
C LEU A 67 -3.61 -3.26 -1.24
N VAL A 68 -3.60 -4.56 -1.61
CA VAL A 68 -4.43 -5.06 -2.72
C VAL A 68 -5.92 -4.88 -2.42
N GLU A 69 -6.35 -5.21 -1.19
CA GLU A 69 -7.74 -5.04 -0.79
C GLU A 69 -8.16 -3.56 -0.78
N VAL A 70 -7.29 -2.68 -0.28
CA VAL A 70 -7.50 -1.23 -0.31
C VAL A 70 -7.65 -0.73 -1.75
N ALA A 71 -6.80 -1.18 -2.67
CA ALA A 71 -6.90 -0.81 -4.08
C ALA A 71 -8.23 -1.26 -4.70
N LYS A 72 -8.67 -2.49 -4.41
CA LYS A 72 -9.97 -3.02 -4.87
C LYS A 72 -11.14 -2.21 -4.32
N LYS A 73 -11.17 -1.96 -3.01
CA LYS A 73 -12.20 -1.14 -2.35
C LYS A 73 -12.23 0.29 -2.89
N SER A 74 -11.07 0.81 -3.34
CA SER A 74 -10.93 2.17 -3.87
C SER A 74 -11.28 2.32 -5.34
N GLY A 75 -11.73 1.26 -6.01
CA GLY A 75 -12.28 1.33 -7.37
C GLY A 75 -11.48 0.59 -8.44
N CYS A 76 -10.27 0.08 -8.15
CA CYS A 76 -9.54 -0.78 -9.08
C CYS A 76 -9.78 -2.26 -8.76
N SER A 77 -10.85 -2.84 -9.30
CA SER A 77 -11.18 -4.26 -9.08
C SER A 77 -10.07 -5.22 -9.55
N ASN A 78 -9.33 -4.82 -10.58
CA ASN A 78 -8.21 -5.57 -11.14
C ASN A 78 -6.90 -5.26 -10.39
N SER A 79 -6.88 -5.50 -9.08
CA SER A 79 -5.70 -5.29 -8.24
C SER A 79 -5.08 -6.63 -7.86
N LEU A 80 -3.77 -6.76 -8.06
CA LEU A 80 -3.02 -8.01 -7.90
C LEU A 80 -1.76 -7.81 -7.05
N LEU A 81 -1.40 -8.86 -6.30
CA LEU A 81 -0.11 -8.95 -5.62
C LEU A 81 0.90 -9.66 -6.54
N ILE A 82 2.06 -9.04 -6.74
CA ILE A 82 3.16 -9.58 -7.52
C ILE A 82 4.33 -9.85 -6.58
N HIS A 83 4.72 -11.10 -6.48
CA HIS A 83 5.85 -11.51 -5.65
C HIS A 83 7.16 -11.62 -6.44
N SER A 84 7.07 -11.99 -7.71
CA SER A 84 8.23 -12.19 -8.60
C SER A 84 7.93 -11.73 -10.03
N GLN A 85 8.98 -11.47 -10.80
CA GLN A 85 8.86 -11.08 -12.21
C GLN A 85 8.12 -12.11 -13.07
N SER A 86 8.24 -13.41 -12.74
CA SER A 86 7.54 -14.48 -13.47
C SER A 86 6.01 -14.44 -13.31
N GLU A 87 5.51 -13.71 -12.32
CA GLU A 87 4.07 -13.57 -12.07
C GLU A 87 3.44 -12.38 -12.81
N ILE A 88 4.22 -11.58 -13.55
CA ILE A 88 3.71 -10.40 -14.26
C ILE A 88 2.69 -10.83 -15.34
N PRO A 89 1.42 -10.43 -15.23
CA PRO A 89 0.37 -10.86 -16.15
C PRO A 89 0.36 -9.97 -17.41
N PHE A 90 1.34 -10.17 -18.30
CA PHE A 90 1.48 -9.36 -19.51
C PHE A 90 0.24 -9.35 -20.42
N ASN A 91 -0.58 -10.40 -20.37
CA ASN A 91 -1.85 -10.47 -21.11
C ASN A 91 -2.87 -9.43 -20.60
N LEU A 92 -2.92 -9.18 -19.29
CA LEU A 92 -3.79 -8.14 -18.72
C LEU A 92 -3.24 -6.74 -19.00
N ILE A 93 -1.92 -6.59 -18.93
CA ILE A 93 -1.22 -5.31 -19.12
C ILE A 93 -1.45 -4.75 -20.53
N ARG A 94 -1.50 -5.60 -21.55
CA ARG A 94 -1.73 -5.18 -22.94
C ARG A 94 -3.03 -4.40 -23.16
N ASN A 95 -4.01 -4.65 -22.32
CA ASN A 95 -5.35 -4.05 -22.44
C ASN A 95 -5.57 -2.89 -21.47
N ALA A 96 -4.55 -2.53 -20.68
CA ALA A 96 -4.63 -1.46 -19.71
C ALA A 96 -3.97 -0.19 -20.26
N ASN A 97 -4.61 0.96 -20.07
CA ASN A 97 -4.05 2.26 -20.40
C ASN A 97 -3.30 2.86 -19.19
N THR A 98 -3.82 2.62 -18.01
CA THR A 98 -3.24 3.17 -16.78
C THR A 98 -3.02 2.08 -15.75
N ILE A 99 -1.78 1.97 -15.28
CA ILE A 99 -1.34 0.97 -14.31
C ILE A 99 -0.82 1.67 -13.07
N GLY A 100 -1.44 1.37 -11.91
CA GLY A 100 -0.93 1.79 -10.62
C GLY A 100 0.04 0.76 -10.06
N VAL A 101 1.11 1.24 -9.44
CA VAL A 101 2.10 0.38 -8.76
C VAL A 101 2.36 0.91 -7.37
N SER A 102 2.36 0.03 -6.39
CA SER A 102 2.79 0.30 -5.03
C SER A 102 3.56 -0.90 -4.47
N SER A 103 4.19 -0.75 -3.33
CA SER A 103 4.92 -1.84 -2.69
C SER A 103 4.53 -2.02 -1.24
N GLY A 104 4.63 -3.24 -0.72
CA GLY A 104 4.56 -3.48 0.72
C GLY A 104 5.70 -2.78 1.46
N ALA A 105 5.49 -2.40 2.73
CA ALA A 105 6.48 -1.68 3.53
C ALA A 105 7.83 -2.42 3.67
N SER A 106 7.82 -3.75 3.60
CA SER A 106 9.01 -4.60 3.68
C SER A 106 9.54 -5.06 2.33
N ALA A 107 8.94 -4.64 1.22
CA ALA A 107 9.41 -5.00 -0.12
C ALA A 107 10.64 -4.17 -0.46
N PRO A 108 11.76 -4.79 -0.87
CA PRO A 108 12.92 -4.06 -1.36
C PRO A 108 12.56 -3.23 -2.60
N GLU A 109 13.09 -2.00 -2.67
CA GLU A 109 12.85 -1.07 -3.78
C GLU A 109 13.25 -1.65 -5.13
N ILE A 110 14.35 -2.41 -5.16
CA ILE A 110 14.83 -3.10 -6.36
C ILE A 110 13.77 -3.98 -7.04
N LEU A 111 12.77 -4.51 -6.29
CA LEU A 111 11.70 -5.30 -6.88
C LEU A 111 10.73 -4.43 -7.69
N VAL A 112 10.50 -3.21 -7.24
CA VAL A 112 9.70 -2.22 -7.97
C VAL A 112 10.42 -1.80 -9.23
N ASP A 113 11.72 -1.49 -9.14
CA ASP A 113 12.55 -1.13 -10.29
C ASP A 113 12.57 -2.24 -11.34
N ASN A 114 12.77 -3.48 -10.89
CA ASN A 114 12.75 -4.64 -11.78
C ASN A 114 11.40 -4.81 -12.48
N PHE A 115 10.29 -4.62 -11.77
CA PHE A 115 8.95 -4.65 -12.35
C PHE A 115 8.79 -3.57 -13.41
N ILE A 116 9.18 -2.33 -13.11
CA ILE A 116 9.11 -1.20 -14.05
C ILE A 116 9.99 -1.46 -15.28
N ASN A 117 11.19 -2.00 -15.10
CA ASN A 117 12.10 -2.31 -16.19
C ASN A 117 11.52 -3.40 -17.11
N GLU A 118 10.87 -4.42 -16.56
CA GLU A 118 10.17 -5.43 -17.35
C GLU A 118 9.04 -4.84 -18.20
N LEU A 119 8.32 -3.84 -17.66
CA LEU A 119 7.31 -3.12 -18.45
C LEU A 119 7.94 -2.31 -19.57
N LYS A 120 9.02 -1.56 -19.28
CA LYS A 120 9.75 -0.76 -20.29
C LYS A 120 10.31 -1.61 -21.41
N ASN A 121 10.75 -2.83 -21.12
CA ASN A 121 11.29 -3.76 -22.12
C ASN A 121 10.23 -4.25 -23.13
N LYS A 122 8.95 -4.24 -22.73
CA LYS A 122 7.86 -4.84 -23.54
C LYS A 122 6.85 -3.83 -24.05
N PHE A 123 6.80 -2.64 -23.44
CA PHE A 123 5.82 -1.60 -23.77
C PHE A 123 6.48 -0.22 -23.77
N THR A 124 5.88 0.69 -24.53
CA THR A 124 6.19 2.12 -24.40
C THR A 124 5.40 2.66 -23.20
N VAL A 125 6.11 3.03 -22.13
CA VAL A 125 5.49 3.50 -20.88
C VAL A 125 5.99 4.90 -20.52
N SER A 126 5.11 5.76 -20.03
CA SER A 126 5.46 6.94 -19.26
C SER A 126 5.25 6.64 -17.77
N ILE A 127 6.06 7.24 -16.92
CA ILE A 127 6.03 7.00 -15.48
C ILE A 127 5.80 8.32 -14.78
N ASP A 128 4.74 8.35 -13.96
CA ASP A 128 4.43 9.46 -13.09
C ASP A 128 4.57 8.98 -11.64
N GLU A 129 5.44 9.63 -10.88
CA GLU A 129 5.58 9.37 -9.46
C GLU A 129 4.59 10.25 -8.68
N VAL A 130 3.73 9.61 -7.88
CA VAL A 130 2.71 10.29 -7.09
C VAL A 130 3.16 10.38 -5.65
N GLU A 131 3.74 11.51 -5.28
CA GLU A 131 4.07 11.83 -3.88
C GLU A 131 2.84 12.48 -3.21
N ILE A 132 2.28 11.83 -2.19
CA ILE A 132 1.10 12.34 -1.47
C ILE A 132 1.51 13.06 -0.19
N ILE A 133 2.53 12.56 0.50
CA ILE A 133 3.03 13.11 1.77
C ILE A 133 4.54 13.05 1.76
N LYS A 134 5.19 14.20 2.03
CA LYS A 134 6.64 14.23 2.32
C LYS A 134 6.89 13.72 3.73
N GLU A 135 7.59 12.60 3.82
CA GLU A 135 7.98 12.04 5.11
C GLU A 135 9.23 12.76 5.64
N ASN A 136 9.06 13.51 6.74
CA ASN A 136 10.15 14.17 7.44
C ASN A 136 10.43 13.53 8.81
N VAL A 137 10.34 12.20 8.88
CA VAL A 137 10.53 11.47 10.13
C VAL A 137 12.02 11.18 10.33
N VAL A 138 12.60 11.76 11.39
CA VAL A 138 13.97 11.48 11.81
C VAL A 138 13.95 10.56 13.02
N PHE A 139 14.49 9.35 12.87
CA PHE A 139 14.66 8.42 13.97
C PHE A 139 15.91 8.79 14.76
N LYS A 140 15.74 8.99 16.07
CA LYS A 140 16.89 9.16 16.96
C LYS A 140 17.64 7.82 17.11
N ALA A 141 18.96 7.87 17.03
CA ALA A 141 19.76 6.68 17.33
C ALA A 141 19.46 6.17 18.76
N PRO A 142 19.45 4.84 18.97
CA PRO A 142 19.29 4.28 20.30
C PRO A 142 20.34 4.85 21.24
N LYS A 143 19.95 5.22 22.48
CA LYS A 143 20.95 5.56 23.51
C LYS A 143 21.83 4.33 23.71
N LYS A 144 23.16 4.54 23.75
CA LYS A 144 24.08 3.46 24.13
C LYS A 144 23.60 2.91 25.47
N LEU A 145 23.38 1.61 25.52
CA LEU A 145 23.18 0.88 26.77
C LEU A 145 24.52 0.91 27.48
N ASN A 146 24.60 1.56 28.65
CA ASN A 146 25.75 1.51 29.53
C ASN A 146 25.76 0.17 30.26
#